data_eee3be3c7930f059432635cb33b81781
#
_entry.id   eee3be3c7930f059432635cb33b81781
#
_cell.length_a   1.000
_cell.length_b   1.000
_cell.length_c   1.000
_cell.angle_alpha   90.00
_cell.angle_beta   90.00
_cell.angle_gamma   90.00
#
_symmetry.space_group_name_H-M   'P 1'
#
loop_
_entity.id
_entity.type
_entity.pdbx_description
1 polymer ?
#
loop_
_entity_poly.entity_id
_entity_poly.type
_entity_poly.pdbx_seq_one_letter_code
_entity_poly.pdbx_strand_id
1 'polypeptide(L)'
;MGYAKPVWHCSMRAAPEDRLLSDAEWAQIAQDMMHRTGLCPRGEEDDAVRWIAIRHGPDHIHLVAMLARQDRTRPRVHNERYRVRDACLAAEERYGLRSTAPADRTAAREPTRAETGKAARHGRGEPPRTTLRRHVTTAAASAASVEEFFARLNHAGILVRLRYSTRNSGQVTGVPGHSG
;
A
#
# COMPACT_ATOMS: atom_id res chain seq x y z
N MET A 1 -2.66 11.76 -29.87
CA MET A 1 -2.62 10.55 -29.05
C MET A 1 -3.27 10.85 -27.70
N GLY A 2 -4.39 10.21 -27.38
CA GLY A 2 -5.07 10.37 -26.09
C GLY A 2 -4.36 9.57 -24.97
N TYR A 3 -4.38 10.09 -23.75
CA TYR A 3 -3.91 9.37 -22.57
C TYR A 3 -5.03 8.44 -22.09
N ALA A 4 -4.75 7.15 -21.92
CA ALA A 4 -5.73 6.18 -21.37
C ALA A 4 -6.17 6.54 -19.94
N LYS A 5 -5.30 7.22 -19.16
CA LYS A 5 -5.59 7.79 -17.84
C LYS A 5 -4.92 9.17 -17.77
N PRO A 6 -5.66 10.24 -18.06
CA PRO A 6 -5.07 11.59 -18.15
C PRO A 6 -4.86 12.25 -16.79
N VAL A 7 -5.43 11.71 -15.72
CA VAL A 7 -5.43 12.30 -14.38
C VAL A 7 -4.81 11.33 -13.38
N TRP A 8 -3.93 11.84 -12.54
CA TRP A 8 -3.46 11.22 -11.33
C TRP A 8 -4.20 11.82 -10.13
N HIS A 9 -4.63 10.96 -9.21
CA HIS A 9 -5.32 11.37 -7.99
C HIS A 9 -4.78 10.61 -6.80
N CYS A 10 -4.48 11.34 -5.73
CA CYS A 10 -4.04 10.81 -4.45
C CYS A 10 -4.81 11.50 -3.32
N SER A 11 -5.36 10.75 -2.39
CA SER A 11 -5.90 11.28 -1.15
C SER A 11 -4.93 10.99 -0.01
N MET A 12 -4.70 12.00 0.85
CA MET A 12 -3.86 11.90 2.03
C MET A 12 -4.67 12.30 3.25
N ARG A 13 -4.62 11.45 4.28
CA ARG A 13 -5.36 11.66 5.52
C ARG A 13 -4.44 11.41 6.71
N ALA A 14 -4.48 12.33 7.69
CA ALA A 14 -3.89 12.12 9.00
C ALA A 14 -4.70 11.08 9.80
N ALA A 15 -4.07 10.40 10.75
CA ALA A 15 -4.79 9.47 11.61
C ALA A 15 -5.77 10.24 12.53
N PRO A 16 -6.86 9.62 12.99
CA PRO A 16 -7.83 10.29 13.84
C PRO A 16 -7.25 10.83 15.16
N GLU A 17 -6.16 10.21 15.62
CA GLU A 17 -5.44 10.57 16.85
C GLU A 17 -4.40 11.68 16.65
N ASP A 18 -4.07 11.98 15.38
CA ASP A 18 -3.10 13.02 15.06
C ASP A 18 -3.67 14.42 15.32
N ARG A 19 -2.77 15.35 15.59
CA ARG A 19 -3.13 16.77 15.64
C ARG A 19 -3.65 17.25 14.29
N LEU A 20 -4.49 18.26 14.33
CA LEU A 20 -4.91 18.94 13.10
C LEU A 20 -3.73 19.70 12.48
N LEU A 21 -3.52 19.48 11.21
CA LEU A 21 -2.54 20.19 10.41
C LEU A 21 -3.15 21.50 9.88
N SER A 22 -2.34 22.56 9.88
CA SER A 22 -2.70 23.83 9.26
C SER A 22 -2.72 23.74 7.73
N ASP A 23 -3.34 24.72 7.08
CA ASP A 23 -3.32 24.81 5.61
C ASP A 23 -1.90 24.94 5.05
N ALA A 24 -1.02 25.66 5.75
CA ALA A 24 0.37 25.80 5.36
C ALA A 24 1.12 24.47 5.44
N GLU A 25 0.89 23.66 6.47
CA GLU A 25 1.50 22.33 6.59
C GLU A 25 0.96 21.38 5.52
N TRP A 26 -0.34 21.38 5.26
CA TRP A 26 -0.93 20.60 4.16
C TRP A 26 -0.39 21.02 2.81
N ALA A 27 -0.17 22.32 2.55
CA ALA A 27 0.43 22.80 1.32
C ALA A 27 1.88 22.30 1.16
N GLN A 28 2.68 22.30 2.24
CA GLN A 28 4.04 21.77 2.21
C GLN A 28 4.06 20.26 1.98
N ILE A 29 3.16 19.51 2.62
CA ILE A 29 3.01 18.06 2.41
C ILE A 29 2.63 17.78 0.94
N ALA A 30 1.72 18.57 0.38
CA ALA A 30 1.32 18.45 -1.02
C ALA A 30 2.48 18.68 -1.97
N GLN A 31 3.25 19.75 -1.77
CA GLN A 31 4.45 20.06 -2.56
C GLN A 31 5.51 18.94 -2.47
N ASP A 32 5.82 18.49 -1.26
CA ASP A 32 6.78 17.39 -1.05
C ASP A 32 6.32 16.10 -1.74
N MET A 33 5.02 15.78 -1.69
CA MET A 33 4.44 14.66 -2.41
C MET A 33 4.66 14.78 -3.91
N MET A 34 4.38 15.94 -4.50
CA MET A 34 4.55 16.18 -5.93
C MET A 34 6.01 16.09 -6.36
N HIS A 35 6.94 16.58 -5.53
CA HIS A 35 8.38 16.48 -5.78
C HIS A 35 8.87 15.03 -5.71
N ARG A 36 8.55 14.31 -4.63
CA ARG A 36 9.01 12.93 -4.40
C ARG A 36 8.44 11.93 -5.40
N THR A 37 7.20 12.13 -5.84
CA THR A 37 6.59 11.29 -6.88
C THR A 37 7.20 11.52 -8.26
N GLY A 38 7.89 12.66 -8.48
CA GLY A 38 8.45 13.06 -9.76
C GLY A 38 7.41 13.64 -10.72
N LEU A 39 6.21 13.95 -10.22
CA LEU A 39 5.19 14.65 -11.01
C LEU A 39 5.54 16.12 -11.20
N CYS A 40 6.13 16.73 -10.17
CA CYS A 40 6.63 18.11 -10.19
C CYS A 40 8.01 18.15 -9.51
N PRO A 41 9.10 17.73 -10.19
CA PRO A 41 10.43 17.75 -9.60
C PRO A 41 10.87 19.16 -9.23
N ARG A 42 11.70 19.29 -8.19
CA ARG A 42 12.26 20.59 -7.78
C ARG A 42 13.13 21.17 -8.90
N GLY A 43 12.92 22.44 -9.21
CA GLY A 43 13.62 23.14 -10.27
C GLY A 43 13.07 22.89 -11.69
N GLU A 44 11.98 22.12 -11.81
CA GLU A 44 11.29 21.86 -13.08
C GLU A 44 9.81 22.26 -13.00
N GLU A 45 9.44 23.14 -12.08
CA GLU A 45 8.05 23.48 -11.77
C GLU A 45 7.31 24.03 -12.99
N ASP A 46 7.96 24.84 -13.82
CA ASP A 46 7.38 25.48 -15.02
C ASP A 46 7.05 24.45 -16.11
N ASP A 47 7.85 23.40 -16.22
CA ASP A 47 7.68 22.34 -17.21
C ASP A 47 6.88 21.15 -16.67
N ALA A 48 6.64 21.11 -15.37
CA ALA A 48 5.99 20.01 -14.70
C ALA A 48 4.50 19.83 -15.07
N VAL A 49 3.86 18.83 -14.52
CA VAL A 49 2.40 18.65 -14.63
C VAL A 49 1.68 19.77 -13.88
N ARG A 50 0.51 20.17 -14.37
CA ARG A 50 -0.40 21.03 -13.59
C ARG A 50 -1.11 20.18 -12.52
N TRP A 51 -1.15 20.71 -11.30
CA TRP A 51 -1.77 20.03 -10.18
C TRP A 51 -2.42 21.01 -9.21
N ILE A 52 -3.33 20.49 -8.42
CA ILE A 52 -4.00 21.21 -7.32
C ILE A 52 -4.06 20.33 -6.09
N ALA A 53 -4.05 20.97 -4.92
CA ALA A 53 -4.39 20.36 -3.65
C ALA A 53 -5.75 20.92 -3.19
N ILE A 54 -6.65 20.04 -2.82
CA ILE A 54 -7.99 20.39 -2.36
C ILE A 54 -8.14 19.90 -0.93
N ARG A 55 -8.32 20.80 0.02
CA ARG A 55 -8.68 20.42 1.39
C ARG A 55 -10.16 20.06 1.41
N HIS A 56 -10.46 18.80 1.64
CA HIS A 56 -11.82 18.28 1.65
C HIS A 56 -12.39 18.18 3.08
N GLY A 57 -11.50 18.16 4.10
CA GLY A 57 -11.88 18.12 5.50
C GLY A 57 -10.76 18.61 6.41
N PRO A 58 -10.97 18.64 7.72
CA PRO A 58 -9.94 19.09 8.67
C PRO A 58 -8.71 18.17 8.69
N ASP A 59 -8.89 16.90 8.35
CA ASP A 59 -7.91 15.82 8.49
C ASP A 59 -7.37 15.29 7.16
N HIS A 60 -7.81 15.83 6.01
CA HIS A 60 -7.37 15.27 4.72
C HIS A 60 -7.40 16.25 3.56
N ILE A 61 -6.54 15.94 2.58
CA ILE A 61 -6.46 16.63 1.30
C ILE A 61 -6.55 15.65 0.13
N HIS A 62 -6.97 16.15 -1.02
CA HIS A 62 -6.88 15.46 -2.31
C HIS A 62 -5.89 16.19 -3.22
N LEU A 63 -4.98 15.44 -3.83
CA LEU A 63 -4.08 15.91 -4.86
C LEU A 63 -4.58 15.42 -6.21
N VAL A 64 -4.72 16.32 -7.15
CA VAL A 64 -5.15 16.01 -8.52
C VAL A 64 -4.12 16.61 -9.48
N ALA A 65 -3.58 15.80 -10.38
CA ALA A 65 -2.59 16.22 -11.36
C ALA A 65 -2.96 15.73 -12.78
N MET A 66 -2.77 16.58 -13.76
CA MET A 66 -2.89 16.22 -15.18
C MET A 66 -1.62 15.51 -15.62
N LEU A 67 -1.71 14.27 -16.14
CA LEU A 67 -0.53 13.51 -16.60
C LEU A 67 -0.01 13.98 -17.97
N ALA A 68 0.08 15.29 -18.11
CA ALA A 68 0.70 15.98 -19.25
C ALA A 68 1.56 17.12 -18.71
N ARG A 69 2.85 17.10 -19.01
CA ARG A 69 3.78 18.19 -18.66
C ARG A 69 3.56 19.39 -19.58
N GLN A 70 4.02 20.57 -19.14
CA GLN A 70 3.93 21.80 -19.95
C GLN A 70 4.85 21.75 -21.18
N ASP A 71 5.97 21.02 -21.08
CA ASP A 71 6.88 20.73 -22.20
C ASP A 71 6.33 19.68 -23.21
N ARG A 72 5.06 19.27 -23.08
CA ARG A 72 4.37 18.26 -23.90
C ARG A 72 4.94 16.84 -23.77
N THR A 73 5.82 16.58 -22.84
CA THR A 73 6.32 15.24 -22.52
C THR A 73 5.41 14.55 -21.49
N ARG A 74 5.68 13.28 -21.22
CA ARG A 74 5.00 12.53 -20.17
C ARG A 74 5.82 12.55 -18.89
N PRO A 75 5.18 12.72 -17.70
CA PRO A 75 5.89 12.57 -16.44
C PRO A 75 6.35 11.12 -16.26
N ARG A 76 7.55 10.94 -15.73
CA ARG A 76 8.11 9.61 -15.43
C ARG A 76 7.62 9.15 -14.06
N VAL A 77 6.43 8.57 -14.01
CA VAL A 77 5.81 8.03 -12.78
C VAL A 77 6.17 6.56 -12.56
N HIS A 78 7.46 6.26 -12.49
CA HIS A 78 7.91 4.90 -12.18
C HIS A 78 7.92 4.66 -10.66
N ASN A 79 7.42 3.48 -10.22
CA ASN A 79 7.34 3.11 -8.80
C ASN A 79 6.55 4.11 -7.92
N GLU A 80 5.54 4.75 -8.48
CA GLU A 80 4.72 5.79 -7.86
C GLU A 80 4.26 5.41 -6.43
N ARG A 81 3.74 4.21 -6.24
CA ARG A 81 3.22 3.75 -4.94
C ARG A 81 4.28 3.75 -3.84
N TYR A 82 5.51 3.43 -4.18
CA TYR A 82 6.63 3.46 -3.23
C TYR A 82 7.02 4.89 -2.91
N ARG A 83 7.08 5.76 -3.92
CA ARG A 83 7.39 7.18 -3.74
C ARG A 83 6.32 7.92 -2.94
N VAL A 84 5.04 7.61 -3.19
CA VAL A 84 3.92 8.11 -2.36
C VAL A 84 4.10 7.68 -0.91
N ARG A 85 4.43 6.41 -0.66
CA ARG A 85 4.67 5.91 0.69
C ARG A 85 5.86 6.58 1.36
N ASP A 86 6.97 6.73 0.65
CA ASP A 86 8.18 7.42 1.16
C ASP A 86 7.87 8.91 1.49
N ALA A 87 7.02 9.55 0.71
CA ALA A 87 6.55 10.91 0.98
C ALA A 87 5.65 10.98 2.24
N CYS A 88 4.78 9.99 2.44
CA CYS A 88 3.97 9.90 3.66
C CYS A 88 4.84 9.71 4.89
N LEU A 89 5.83 8.81 4.85
CA LEU A 89 6.77 8.60 5.98
C LEU A 89 7.53 9.88 6.33
N ALA A 90 8.01 10.62 5.32
CA ALA A 90 8.69 11.89 5.56
C ALA A 90 7.77 12.95 6.17
N ALA A 91 6.49 12.96 5.81
CA ALA A 91 5.49 13.83 6.44
C ALA A 91 5.20 13.40 7.89
N GLU A 92 5.00 12.08 8.13
CA GLU A 92 4.81 11.52 9.47
C GLU A 92 5.95 11.94 10.41
N GLU A 93 7.20 11.77 9.97
CA GLU A 93 8.39 12.16 10.73
C GLU A 93 8.48 13.67 10.95
N ARG A 94 8.32 14.46 9.88
CA ARG A 94 8.50 15.92 9.93
C ARG A 94 7.48 16.62 10.83
N TYR A 95 6.24 16.13 10.84
CA TYR A 95 5.12 16.78 11.55
C TYR A 95 4.74 16.05 12.85
N GLY A 96 5.51 15.01 13.23
CA GLY A 96 5.26 14.23 14.44
C GLY A 96 3.92 13.49 14.40
N LEU A 97 3.55 12.99 13.23
CA LEU A 97 2.31 12.25 13.04
C LEU A 97 2.52 10.76 13.36
N ARG A 98 1.42 10.05 13.60
CA ARG A 98 1.45 8.62 13.83
C ARG A 98 2.05 7.88 12.65
N SER A 99 3.04 7.04 12.91
CA SER A 99 3.58 6.14 11.89
C SER A 99 2.56 5.05 11.53
N THR A 100 2.16 4.98 10.26
CA THR A 100 1.03 4.14 9.82
C THR A 100 1.41 2.76 9.33
N ALA A 101 2.66 2.51 8.94
CA ALA A 101 3.14 1.17 8.58
C ALA A 101 4.67 1.13 8.51
N PRO A 102 5.31 -0.03 8.77
CA PRO A 102 6.73 -0.20 8.58
C PRO A 102 7.18 0.20 7.17
N ALA A 103 8.31 0.91 7.08
CA ALA A 103 8.92 1.29 5.81
C ALA A 103 9.56 0.10 5.05
N ASP A 104 9.61 -1.07 5.69
CA ASP A 104 10.21 -2.31 5.19
C ASP A 104 9.41 -2.98 4.06
N ARG A 105 8.27 -2.40 3.67
CA ARG A 105 7.38 -2.91 2.62
C ARG A 105 6.78 -4.30 2.92
N THR A 106 6.80 -4.72 4.16
CA THR A 106 6.24 -6.01 4.59
C THR A 106 4.77 -5.93 4.96
N ALA A 107 4.22 -4.73 5.09
CA ALA A 107 2.80 -4.53 5.38
C ALA A 107 1.94 -5.23 4.32
N ALA A 108 1.07 -6.12 4.77
CA ALA A 108 0.18 -6.85 3.88
C ALA A 108 -0.83 -5.90 3.25
N ARG A 109 -1.05 -6.07 1.95
CA ARG A 109 -2.03 -5.28 1.20
C ARG A 109 -3.42 -5.44 1.80
N GLU A 110 -4.10 -4.33 2.06
CA GLU A 110 -5.50 -4.32 2.47
C GLU A 110 -6.42 -4.99 1.42
N PRO A 111 -7.51 -5.64 1.87
CA PRO A 111 -8.49 -6.20 0.97
C PRO A 111 -9.10 -5.13 0.05
N THR A 112 -9.20 -5.44 -1.23
CA THR A 112 -9.91 -4.58 -2.16
C THR A 112 -11.43 -4.65 -1.96
N ARG A 113 -12.15 -3.61 -2.37
CA ARG A 113 -13.62 -3.60 -2.34
C ARG A 113 -14.22 -4.81 -3.09
N ALA A 114 -13.57 -5.26 -4.17
CA ALA A 114 -14.00 -6.44 -4.92
C ALA A 114 -13.83 -7.74 -4.11
N GLU A 115 -12.72 -7.89 -3.38
CA GLU A 115 -12.47 -9.05 -2.52
C GLU A 115 -13.45 -9.09 -1.34
N THR A 116 -13.70 -7.95 -0.67
CA THR A 116 -14.68 -7.86 0.42
C THR A 116 -16.10 -8.10 -0.07
N GLY A 117 -16.48 -7.52 -1.22
CA GLY A 117 -17.78 -7.77 -1.83
C GLY A 117 -17.98 -9.22 -2.25
N LYS A 118 -16.93 -9.90 -2.77
CA LYS A 118 -16.99 -11.33 -3.07
C LYS A 118 -17.14 -12.16 -1.79
N ALA A 119 -16.40 -11.85 -0.74
CA ALA A 119 -16.53 -12.54 0.54
C ALA A 119 -17.95 -12.44 1.11
N ALA A 120 -18.55 -11.23 1.10
CA ALA A 120 -19.91 -11.00 1.56
C ALA A 120 -20.95 -11.81 0.76
N ARG A 121 -20.84 -11.86 -0.59
CA ARG A 121 -21.72 -12.65 -1.43
C ARG A 121 -21.65 -14.16 -1.15
N HIS A 122 -20.53 -14.63 -0.62
CA HIS A 122 -20.35 -16.04 -0.21
C HIS A 122 -20.58 -16.25 1.30
N GLY A 123 -21.22 -15.30 2.01
CA GLY A 123 -21.50 -15.39 3.43
C GLY A 123 -20.25 -15.40 4.33
N ARG A 124 -19.11 -14.93 3.83
CA ARG A 124 -17.84 -14.87 4.58
C ARG A 124 -17.66 -13.49 5.21
N GLY A 125 -17.27 -13.43 6.47
CA GLY A 125 -17.02 -12.16 7.17
C GLY A 125 -15.78 -11.42 6.68
N GLU A 126 -14.83 -12.13 6.05
CA GLU A 126 -13.58 -11.55 5.51
C GLU A 126 -13.11 -12.31 4.25
N PRO A 127 -12.28 -11.69 3.41
CA PRO A 127 -11.68 -12.38 2.26
C PRO A 127 -10.79 -13.55 2.68
N PRO A 128 -10.79 -14.67 1.91
CA PRO A 128 -9.97 -15.86 2.21
C PRO A 128 -8.49 -15.56 2.44
N ARG A 129 -7.93 -14.59 1.72
CA ARG A 129 -6.55 -14.14 1.88
C ARG A 129 -6.28 -13.57 3.29
N THR A 130 -7.23 -12.82 3.84
CA THR A 130 -7.14 -12.24 5.19
C THR A 130 -7.20 -13.33 6.25
N THR A 131 -8.14 -14.26 6.12
CA THR A 131 -8.27 -15.45 6.97
C THR A 131 -6.98 -16.27 6.95
N LEU A 132 -6.48 -16.59 5.76
CA LEU A 132 -5.26 -17.37 5.58
C LEU A 132 -4.06 -16.68 6.27
N ARG A 133 -3.86 -15.39 6.03
CA ARG A 133 -2.77 -14.62 6.65
C ARG A 133 -2.84 -14.69 8.18
N ARG A 134 -4.03 -14.48 8.76
CA ARG A 134 -4.24 -14.52 10.19
C ARG A 134 -3.85 -15.90 10.78
N HIS A 135 -4.32 -16.98 10.17
CA HIS A 135 -3.99 -18.32 10.65
C HIS A 135 -2.50 -18.65 10.52
N VAL A 136 -1.87 -18.27 9.38
CA VAL A 136 -0.42 -18.46 9.18
C VAL A 136 0.38 -17.66 10.19
N THR A 137 0.05 -16.39 10.43
CA THR A 137 0.77 -15.56 11.41
C THR A 137 0.58 -16.09 12.83
N THR A 138 -0.64 -16.50 13.21
CA THR A 138 -0.91 -17.07 14.54
C THR A 138 -0.17 -18.40 14.73
N ALA A 139 -0.20 -19.29 13.74
CA ALA A 139 0.51 -20.56 13.80
C ALA A 139 2.03 -20.36 13.91
N ALA A 140 2.60 -19.42 13.11
CA ALA A 140 4.03 -19.12 13.14
C ALA A 140 4.47 -18.52 14.50
N ALA A 141 3.66 -17.65 15.10
CA ALA A 141 3.99 -17.04 16.39
C ALA A 141 3.91 -18.00 17.57
N SER A 142 3.13 -19.09 17.46
CA SER A 142 2.86 -20.01 18.57
C SER A 142 3.46 -21.40 18.42
N ALA A 143 4.04 -21.74 17.25
CA ALA A 143 4.64 -23.04 17.01
C ALA A 143 6.10 -23.07 17.49
N ALA A 144 6.47 -24.11 18.23
CA ALA A 144 7.85 -24.35 18.68
C ALA A 144 8.67 -25.12 17.61
N SER A 145 8.02 -25.74 16.63
CA SER A 145 8.67 -26.46 15.54
C SER A 145 7.92 -26.31 14.21
N VAL A 146 8.58 -26.71 13.11
CA VAL A 146 7.97 -26.70 11.78
C VAL A 146 6.81 -27.69 11.69
N GLU A 147 6.94 -28.85 12.33
CA GLU A 147 5.92 -29.89 12.40
C GLU A 147 4.67 -29.36 13.12
N GLU A 148 4.87 -28.70 14.26
CA GLU A 148 3.78 -28.08 15.01
C GLU A 148 3.11 -26.97 14.22
N PHE A 149 3.88 -26.14 13.50
CA PHE A 149 3.33 -25.12 12.61
C PHE A 149 2.37 -25.71 11.57
N PHE A 150 2.78 -26.79 10.89
CA PHE A 150 1.91 -27.44 9.91
C PHE A 150 0.72 -28.15 10.55
N ALA A 151 0.89 -28.75 11.73
CA ALA A 151 -0.22 -29.36 12.48
C ALA A 151 -1.28 -28.31 12.84
N ARG A 152 -0.88 -27.11 13.28
CA ARG A 152 -1.79 -26.01 13.60
C ARG A 152 -2.55 -25.51 12.38
N LEU A 153 -1.88 -25.38 11.21
CA LEU A 153 -2.54 -25.00 9.97
C LEU A 153 -3.56 -26.03 9.51
N ASN A 154 -3.22 -27.32 9.59
CA ASN A 154 -4.14 -28.41 9.27
C ASN A 154 -5.35 -28.41 10.20
N HIS A 155 -5.15 -28.20 11.51
CA HIS A 155 -6.24 -28.09 12.48
C HIS A 155 -7.17 -26.90 12.19
N ALA A 156 -6.64 -25.82 11.64
CA ALA A 156 -7.41 -24.67 11.18
C ALA A 156 -8.09 -24.88 9.78
N GLY A 157 -8.04 -26.10 9.24
CA GLY A 157 -8.63 -26.43 7.94
C GLY A 157 -7.85 -25.93 6.73
N ILE A 158 -6.59 -25.53 6.92
CA ILE A 158 -5.74 -25.02 5.84
C ILE A 158 -4.94 -26.19 5.25
N LEU A 159 -5.22 -26.50 3.97
CA LEU A 159 -4.48 -27.51 3.25
C LEU A 159 -3.10 -26.97 2.85
N VAL A 160 -2.06 -27.61 3.35
CA VAL A 160 -0.68 -27.24 3.04
C VAL A 160 -0.07 -28.28 2.11
N ARG A 161 0.42 -27.83 0.94
CA ARG A 161 1.21 -28.66 0.04
C ARG A 161 2.65 -28.15 0.03
N LEU A 162 3.60 -29.02 0.39
CA LEU A 162 5.02 -28.68 0.35
C LEU A 162 5.55 -28.85 -1.06
N ARG A 163 6.28 -27.87 -1.55
CA ARG A 163 7.06 -27.99 -2.78
C ARG A 163 8.52 -28.09 -2.42
N TYR A 164 9.14 -29.17 -2.86
CA TYR A 164 10.55 -29.45 -2.61
C TYR A 164 11.43 -28.94 -3.77
N SER A 165 12.67 -28.63 -3.44
CA SER A 165 13.68 -28.26 -4.42
C SER A 165 14.01 -29.45 -5.32
N THR A 166 14.12 -29.20 -6.63
CA THR A 166 14.63 -30.20 -7.60
C THR A 166 16.14 -30.36 -7.53
N ARG A 167 16.83 -29.39 -6.91
CA ARG A 167 18.31 -29.41 -6.78
C ARG A 167 18.78 -30.02 -5.46
N ASN A 168 18.03 -29.77 -4.36
CA ASN A 168 18.35 -30.29 -3.03
C ASN A 168 17.16 -31.06 -2.50
N SER A 169 17.21 -32.37 -2.53
CA SER A 169 16.16 -33.24 -1.98
C SER A 169 16.00 -32.97 -0.47
N GLY A 170 14.77 -32.67 -0.06
CA GLY A 170 14.43 -32.31 1.33
C GLY A 170 14.32 -30.81 1.64
N GLN A 171 14.83 -29.94 0.76
CA GLN A 171 14.66 -28.50 0.94
C GLN A 171 13.28 -28.02 0.43
N VAL A 172 12.47 -27.46 1.31
CA VAL A 172 11.18 -26.86 0.97
C VAL A 172 11.43 -25.51 0.29
N THR A 173 10.94 -25.34 -0.95
CA THR A 173 11.10 -24.10 -1.75
C THR A 173 9.87 -23.25 -1.84
N GLY A 174 8.74 -23.73 -1.35
CA GLY A 174 7.48 -22.95 -1.32
C GLY A 174 6.32 -23.76 -0.80
N VAL A 175 5.28 -23.03 -0.40
CA VAL A 175 4.00 -23.59 0.06
C VAL A 175 2.91 -22.96 -0.81
N PRO A 176 2.47 -23.61 -1.89
CA PRO A 176 1.32 -23.11 -2.65
C PRO A 176 0.07 -23.24 -1.78
N GLY A 177 -0.50 -22.10 -1.35
CA GLY A 177 -1.78 -22.05 -0.66
C GLY A 177 -2.92 -22.12 -1.67
N HIS A 178 -3.78 -23.13 -1.57
CA HIS A 178 -5.11 -23.11 -2.17
C HIS A 178 -6.14 -23.07 -1.04
N SER A 179 -6.98 -22.06 -1.09
CA SER A 179 -8.24 -22.07 -0.33
C SER A 179 -9.31 -22.72 -1.21
N GLY A 180 -9.87 -23.82 -0.75
CA GLY A 180 -11.09 -24.40 -1.31
C GLY A 180 -12.30 -23.45 -1.16
#